data_a9e49c910d314a28128e97face9ebbff
#
_entry.id   a9e49c910d314a28128e97face9ebbff
#
_cell.length_a   1.000
_cell.length_b   1.000
_cell.length_c   1.000
_cell.angle_alpha   90.00
_cell.angle_beta   90.00
_cell.angle_gamma   90.00
#
_symmetry.space_group_name_H-M   'P 1'
#
loop_
_entity.id
_entity.type
_entity.pdbx_description
1 polymer ?
#
loop_
_entity_poly.entity_id
_entity_poly.type
_entity_poly.pdbx_seq_one_letter_code
_entity_poly.pdbx_strand_id
1 'polypeptide(L)'
;MALASPHPVVPIQGRVSEAPHAGNQKSHPCMARKAMTISTKMLNAMPGQWGGMTFTSYQFGVFVAVVFGAYYLAPLRRFQVQLLVLASVFFYGFGQPELLPLLLVAVLGTYVCLLLAFENRAVWMPAGIVFNLGLLAFFKYKFLFVDSGAAQLTGAGPIDFLLRLPLPIGISFFVFHNISLLVDLTREKRTVRLRDVFLYIIFFPQLVSGPITRAAQFMPQIVPKRIGDVAFVEAAKWILVGYFFKLYVANNLNEMTSYMDFPLYETLRTQDRWLLMFLYSYQIYADFFGYSAIALGLGLLFGYRLPMNFNLPYISTSFSEFWTRWHISLSTWLRTYLYIPLGGNRHGRVRTYLNLMIVMTLGGLWHGASLSYALWGMAHGLLLVVERPFLKLVSNEAPALRVIRMGIVFFCVTMLWIFFKLPNFDHALGYLQGMFIATDAPNPPKLFTNLALLYALPVILQHAGIGVLVAGRLRRWEPYLYGGLAALAHLEAGPDSAFIYFQF
;
A
#
# COMPACT_ATOMS: atom_id res chain seq x y z
N MET A 1 -32.09 7.47 -71.28
CA MET A 1 -33.35 6.81 -71.52
C MET A 1 -33.95 6.46 -70.18
N ALA A 2 -34.71 7.26 -69.60
CA ALA A 2 -36.15 7.47 -69.76
C ALA A 2 -36.97 6.42 -69.02
N LEU A 3 -37.54 6.91 -67.90
CA LEU A 3 -38.99 6.93 -67.57
C LEU A 3 -39.47 5.66 -66.80
N ALA A 4 -40.31 5.63 -65.81
CA ALA A 4 -41.07 6.58 -65.00
C ALA A 4 -41.75 5.81 -63.86
N SER A 5 -42.02 6.45 -62.75
CA SER A 5 -42.97 6.04 -61.69
C SER A 5 -44.44 6.22 -62.22
N PRO A 6 -45.52 5.70 -61.60
CA PRO A 6 -46.06 6.32 -60.37
C PRO A 6 -46.82 5.41 -59.38
N HIS A 7 -47.13 5.96 -58.24
CA HIS A 7 -48.07 5.65 -57.13
C HIS A 7 -49.54 5.60 -57.60
N PRO A 8 -50.60 5.43 -56.74
CA PRO A 8 -50.74 4.96 -55.33
C PRO A 8 -51.94 3.97 -55.18
N VAL A 9 -52.34 3.56 -53.98
CA VAL A 9 -53.67 3.64 -53.34
C VAL A 9 -53.80 2.84 -52.05
N VAL A 10 -54.28 3.45 -51.01
CA VAL A 10 -54.83 3.02 -49.70
C VAL A 10 -56.37 2.86 -49.90
N PRO A 11 -57.21 2.30 -48.97
CA PRO A 11 -57.13 1.71 -47.63
C PRO A 11 -57.99 0.43 -47.44
N ILE A 12 -58.10 -0.13 -46.19
CA ILE A 12 -59.31 -0.26 -45.37
C ILE A 12 -59.06 -1.13 -44.11
N GLN A 13 -59.66 -0.69 -43.05
CA GLN A 13 -59.69 -1.16 -41.64
C GLN A 13 -60.29 -2.57 -41.47
N GLY A 14 -59.84 -3.24 -40.37
CA GLY A 14 -60.52 -4.35 -39.72
C GLY A 14 -59.97 -4.57 -38.30
N ARG A 15 -60.74 -4.10 -37.28
CA ARG A 15 -60.57 -4.47 -35.87
C ARG A 15 -60.93 -5.93 -35.64
N VAL A 16 -60.27 -6.62 -34.68
CA VAL A 16 -60.89 -7.42 -33.58
C VAL A 16 -59.82 -7.97 -32.64
N SER A 17 -59.92 -7.59 -31.38
CA SER A 17 -59.80 -8.22 -30.02
C SER A 17 -58.69 -9.20 -29.67
N GLU A 18 -57.96 -8.82 -28.61
CA GLU A 18 -57.73 -9.47 -27.33
C GLU A 18 -57.08 -10.86 -27.25
N ALA A 19 -55.91 -10.99 -26.66
CA ALA A 19 -55.50 -11.30 -25.29
C ALA A 19 -54.09 -11.91 -25.25
N PRO A 20 -53.41 -12.04 -24.10
CA PRO A 20 -51.97 -11.79 -24.00
C PRO A 20 -51.14 -13.07 -23.86
N HIS A 21 -49.94 -13.13 -24.41
CA HIS A 21 -48.93 -14.11 -23.98
C HIS A 21 -47.50 -13.61 -24.04
N ALA A 22 -46.86 -13.72 -22.85
CA ALA A 22 -45.46 -14.00 -22.58
C ALA A 22 -44.41 -13.07 -23.20
N GLY A 23 -43.88 -12.20 -22.35
CA GLY A 23 -42.77 -11.34 -22.62
C GLY A 23 -41.48 -12.09 -22.93
N ASN A 24 -40.94 -11.75 -24.08
CA ASN A 24 -39.59 -12.10 -24.48
C ASN A 24 -38.64 -10.98 -24.02
N GLN A 25 -37.99 -11.15 -22.87
CA GLN A 25 -36.92 -10.26 -22.40
C GLN A 25 -35.72 -10.41 -23.33
N LYS A 26 -35.63 -9.55 -24.33
CA LYS A 26 -34.35 -9.31 -25.02
C LYS A 26 -33.41 -8.60 -24.06
N SER A 27 -32.44 -9.35 -23.52
CA SER A 27 -31.30 -8.83 -22.79
C SER A 27 -30.55 -7.80 -23.63
N HIS A 28 -30.50 -6.58 -23.15
CA HIS A 28 -29.80 -5.47 -23.78
C HIS A 28 -28.29 -5.57 -23.61
N PRO A 29 -27.48 -5.77 -24.66
CA PRO A 29 -26.00 -5.68 -24.58
C PRO A 29 -25.52 -4.24 -24.32
N CYS A 30 -26.42 -3.27 -24.32
CA CYS A 30 -26.11 -1.84 -24.17
C CYS A 30 -25.78 -1.43 -22.72
N MET A 31 -26.30 -2.15 -21.69
CA MET A 31 -26.03 -1.82 -20.32
C MET A 31 -24.62 -2.24 -19.88
N ALA A 32 -24.11 -3.37 -20.36
CA ALA A 32 -22.75 -3.81 -20.06
C ALA A 32 -21.69 -2.87 -20.65
N ARG A 33 -21.89 -2.36 -21.88
CA ARG A 33 -21.01 -1.35 -22.47
C ARG A 33 -21.08 0.00 -21.76
N LYS A 34 -22.26 0.45 -21.31
CA LYS A 34 -22.39 1.68 -20.52
C LYS A 34 -21.77 1.55 -19.12
N ALA A 35 -21.93 0.40 -18.45
CA ALA A 35 -21.27 0.14 -17.16
C ALA A 35 -19.76 0.11 -17.30
N MET A 36 -19.22 -0.50 -18.37
CA MET A 36 -17.79 -0.55 -18.64
C MET A 36 -17.20 0.84 -18.99
N THR A 37 -17.96 1.67 -19.73
CA THR A 37 -17.55 3.05 -20.07
C THR A 37 -17.70 4.02 -18.89
N ILE A 38 -18.64 3.78 -17.98
CA ILE A 38 -18.80 4.55 -16.74
C ILE A 38 -17.70 4.16 -15.75
N SER A 39 -17.35 2.86 -15.66
CA SER A 39 -16.24 2.38 -14.81
C SER A 39 -14.89 2.99 -15.21
N THR A 40 -14.57 3.04 -16.52
CA THR A 40 -13.35 3.68 -17.01
C THR A 40 -13.35 5.21 -16.82
N LYS A 41 -14.49 5.87 -16.93
CA LYS A 41 -14.59 7.32 -16.65
C LYS A 41 -14.58 7.64 -15.15
N MET A 42 -15.15 6.78 -14.28
CA MET A 42 -15.06 6.94 -12.83
C MET A 42 -13.66 6.58 -12.28
N LEU A 43 -12.99 5.58 -12.86
CA LEU A 43 -11.58 5.28 -12.55
C LEU A 43 -10.64 6.44 -12.91
N ASN A 44 -10.94 7.17 -14.00
CA ASN A 44 -10.17 8.35 -14.40
C ASN A 44 -10.54 9.64 -13.63
N ALA A 45 -11.55 9.59 -12.75
CA ALA A 45 -12.04 10.72 -11.96
C ALA A 45 -11.82 10.56 -10.46
N MET A 46 -11.10 9.54 -9.98
CA MET A 46 -10.74 9.45 -8.57
C MET A 46 -9.67 10.49 -8.24
N PRO A 47 -9.91 11.40 -7.28
CA PRO A 47 -8.88 12.29 -6.77
C PRO A 47 -7.85 11.45 -6.05
N GLY A 48 -6.64 11.31 -6.63
CA GLY A 48 -5.53 10.57 -6.03
C GLY A 48 -4.68 9.73 -6.97
N GLN A 49 -4.91 9.75 -8.29
CA GLN A 49 -3.95 9.11 -9.20
C GLN A 49 -2.64 9.88 -9.21
N TRP A 50 -1.58 9.19 -8.74
CA TRP A 50 -0.20 9.65 -8.88
C TRP A 50 0.15 9.81 -10.36
N GLY A 51 0.13 11.04 -10.86
CA GLY A 51 0.61 11.38 -12.21
C GLY A 51 2.15 11.38 -12.33
N GLY A 52 2.86 10.92 -11.28
CA GLY A 52 4.30 10.94 -11.18
C GLY A 52 5.00 9.66 -11.63
N MET A 53 6.34 9.66 -11.50
CA MET A 53 7.16 8.48 -11.77
C MET A 53 6.88 7.37 -10.75
N THR A 54 6.29 6.25 -11.18
CA THR A 54 6.21 5.03 -10.37
C THR A 54 7.52 4.25 -10.45
N PHE A 55 7.83 3.43 -9.47
CA PHE A 55 9.04 2.59 -9.49
C PHE A 55 9.10 1.64 -10.70
N THR A 56 7.97 1.36 -11.33
CA THR A 56 7.83 0.50 -12.50
C THR A 56 7.88 1.24 -13.83
N SER A 57 7.88 2.58 -13.82
CA SER A 57 7.88 3.39 -15.03
C SER A 57 9.27 3.50 -15.67
N TYR A 58 9.31 3.57 -17.00
CA TYR A 58 10.56 3.82 -17.76
C TYR A 58 11.24 5.13 -17.32
N GLN A 59 10.45 6.19 -17.10
CA GLN A 59 10.94 7.50 -16.65
C GLN A 59 11.71 7.38 -15.32
N PHE A 60 11.19 6.54 -14.40
CA PHE A 60 11.88 6.28 -13.14
C PHE A 60 13.21 5.54 -13.34
N GLY A 61 13.25 4.56 -14.23
CA GLY A 61 14.51 3.87 -14.58
C GLY A 61 15.59 4.84 -15.10
N VAL A 62 15.22 5.73 -16.03
CA VAL A 62 16.11 6.79 -16.54
C VAL A 62 16.52 7.74 -15.43
N PHE A 63 15.58 8.19 -14.61
CA PHE A 63 15.87 9.06 -13.45
C PHE A 63 16.89 8.42 -12.51
N VAL A 64 16.71 7.17 -12.12
CA VAL A 64 17.64 6.45 -11.23
C VAL A 64 19.01 6.34 -11.88
N ALA A 65 19.10 6.00 -13.18
CA ALA A 65 20.38 5.88 -13.88
C ALA A 65 21.16 7.22 -13.91
N VAL A 66 20.48 8.33 -14.21
CA VAL A 66 21.08 9.67 -14.22
C VAL A 66 21.55 10.07 -12.81
N VAL A 67 20.69 9.90 -11.80
CA VAL A 67 21.02 10.23 -10.40
C VAL A 67 22.18 9.38 -9.90
N PHE A 68 22.18 8.07 -10.20
CA PHE A 68 23.26 7.15 -9.83
C PHE A 68 24.59 7.57 -10.46
N GLY A 69 24.62 7.84 -11.76
CA GLY A 69 25.81 8.31 -12.46
C GLY A 69 26.36 9.58 -11.85
N ALA A 70 25.50 10.60 -11.64
CA ALA A 70 25.90 11.86 -11.03
C ALA A 70 26.40 11.70 -9.58
N TYR A 71 25.76 10.82 -8.80
CA TYR A 71 26.06 10.59 -7.38
C TYR A 71 27.47 10.05 -7.14
N TYR A 72 27.96 9.17 -8.03
CA TYR A 72 29.30 8.58 -7.92
C TYR A 72 30.37 9.28 -8.75
N LEU A 73 29.98 10.27 -9.58
CA LEU A 73 30.93 11.02 -10.40
C LEU A 73 31.93 11.77 -9.50
N ALA A 74 33.23 11.59 -9.74
CA ALA A 74 34.30 12.06 -8.86
C ALA A 74 34.21 13.55 -8.47
N PRO A 75 33.97 14.52 -9.41
CA PRO A 75 33.83 15.93 -9.06
C PRO A 75 32.64 16.25 -8.14
N LEU A 76 31.59 15.44 -8.20
CA LEU A 76 30.32 15.66 -7.48
C LEU A 76 30.25 14.97 -6.12
N ARG A 77 31.22 14.10 -5.77
CA ARG A 77 31.20 13.29 -4.53
C ARG A 77 31.04 14.12 -3.26
N ARG A 78 31.58 15.34 -3.20
CA ARG A 78 31.41 16.26 -2.04
C ARG A 78 29.96 16.74 -1.87
N PHE A 79 29.13 16.63 -2.90
CA PHE A 79 27.74 17.09 -2.94
C PHE A 79 26.72 15.95 -2.92
N GLN A 80 27.12 14.73 -2.58
CA GLN A 80 26.24 13.52 -2.62
C GLN A 80 24.91 13.73 -1.87
N VAL A 81 24.94 14.33 -0.68
CA VAL A 81 23.74 14.60 0.11
C VAL A 81 22.83 15.60 -0.61
N GLN A 82 23.39 16.71 -1.09
CA GLN A 82 22.62 17.75 -1.81
C GLN A 82 22.01 17.19 -3.11
N LEU A 83 22.77 16.35 -3.82
CA LEU A 83 22.31 15.72 -5.06
C LEU A 83 21.11 14.79 -4.78
N LEU A 84 21.17 13.96 -3.75
CA LEU A 84 20.03 13.11 -3.36
C LEU A 84 18.85 13.94 -2.88
N VAL A 85 19.06 15.04 -2.15
CA VAL A 85 17.97 15.95 -1.75
C VAL A 85 17.31 16.55 -2.99
N LEU A 86 18.10 17.10 -3.94
CA LEU A 86 17.56 17.67 -5.18
C LEU A 86 16.83 16.62 -6.02
N ALA A 87 17.39 15.41 -6.15
CA ALA A 87 16.75 14.31 -6.83
C ALA A 87 15.41 13.92 -6.18
N SER A 88 15.36 13.91 -4.85
CA SER A 88 14.14 13.59 -4.11
C SER A 88 13.05 14.66 -4.24
N VAL A 89 13.46 15.95 -4.22
CA VAL A 89 12.56 17.09 -4.50
C VAL A 89 12.02 17.01 -5.92
N PHE A 90 12.89 16.72 -6.91
CA PHE A 90 12.48 16.54 -8.29
C PHE A 90 11.50 15.37 -8.45
N PHE A 91 11.82 14.20 -7.85
CA PHE A 91 10.95 13.02 -7.88
C PHE A 91 9.56 13.31 -7.32
N TYR A 92 9.47 14.00 -6.18
CA TYR A 92 8.19 14.38 -5.56
C TYR A 92 7.44 15.40 -6.40
N GLY A 93 8.14 16.47 -6.84
CA GLY A 93 7.57 17.56 -7.63
C GLY A 93 7.15 17.13 -9.04
N PHE A 94 7.73 16.07 -9.60
CA PHE A 94 7.31 15.52 -10.89
C PHE A 94 5.85 15.02 -10.87
N GLY A 95 5.39 14.51 -9.73
CA GLY A 95 4.01 14.01 -9.57
C GLY A 95 3.03 15.02 -8.98
N GLN A 96 3.50 15.85 -8.05
CA GLN A 96 2.67 16.80 -7.30
C GLN A 96 3.42 18.10 -7.02
N PRO A 97 3.72 18.92 -8.04
CA PRO A 97 4.50 20.15 -7.86
C PRO A 97 3.81 21.16 -6.92
N GLU A 98 2.48 21.21 -6.91
CA GLU A 98 1.67 22.07 -6.04
C GLU A 98 1.79 21.74 -4.56
N LEU A 99 2.25 20.54 -4.20
CA LEU A 99 2.43 20.08 -2.83
C LEU A 99 3.88 20.19 -2.31
N LEU A 100 4.82 20.61 -3.15
CA LEU A 100 6.21 20.89 -2.72
C LEU A 100 6.27 21.91 -1.57
N PRO A 101 5.54 23.05 -1.59
CA PRO A 101 5.54 23.98 -0.47
C PRO A 101 5.11 23.34 0.85
N LEU A 102 4.10 22.46 0.81
CA LEU A 102 3.63 21.75 1.99
C LEU A 102 4.70 20.80 2.55
N LEU A 103 5.36 20.03 1.68
CA LEU A 103 6.46 19.16 2.08
C LEU A 103 7.60 19.97 2.73
N LEU A 104 7.96 21.12 2.15
CA LEU A 104 8.96 22.03 2.71
C LEU A 104 8.53 22.56 4.08
N VAL A 105 7.28 23.00 4.23
CA VAL A 105 6.73 23.46 5.53
C VAL A 105 6.78 22.35 6.57
N ALA A 106 6.44 21.11 6.22
CA ALA A 106 6.50 19.97 7.14
C ALA A 106 7.94 19.69 7.62
N VAL A 107 8.92 19.71 6.69
CA VAL A 107 10.33 19.47 7.03
C VAL A 107 10.92 20.62 7.85
N LEU A 108 10.74 21.86 7.38
CA LEU A 108 11.28 23.05 8.05
C LEU A 108 10.64 23.29 9.42
N GLY A 109 9.30 23.16 9.53
CA GLY A 109 8.60 23.28 10.80
C GLY A 109 9.06 22.23 11.81
N THR A 110 9.27 20.98 11.36
CA THR A 110 9.85 19.94 12.20
C THR A 110 11.27 20.26 12.64
N TYR A 111 12.11 20.78 11.73
CA TYR A 111 13.49 21.18 12.06
C TYR A 111 13.53 22.33 13.06
N VAL A 112 12.68 23.34 12.91
CA VAL A 112 12.56 24.45 13.89
C VAL A 112 12.15 23.89 15.27
N CYS A 113 11.11 23.04 15.31
CA CYS A 113 10.71 22.40 16.56
C CYS A 113 11.84 21.57 17.18
N LEU A 114 12.67 20.89 16.36
CA LEU A 114 13.83 20.14 16.83
C LEU A 114 14.89 21.06 17.47
N LEU A 115 15.22 22.19 16.83
CA LEU A 115 16.18 23.15 17.37
C LEU A 115 15.70 23.73 18.70
N LEU A 116 14.46 24.16 18.77
CA LEU A 116 13.85 24.70 19.99
C LEU A 116 13.68 23.63 21.07
N ALA A 117 13.53 22.35 20.71
CA ALA A 117 13.46 21.25 21.67
C ALA A 117 14.80 20.97 22.37
N PHE A 118 15.93 21.43 21.86
CA PHE A 118 17.21 21.38 22.58
C PHE A 118 17.25 22.39 23.73
N GLU A 119 16.52 23.49 23.66
CA GLU A 119 16.37 24.47 24.72
C GLU A 119 15.27 24.04 25.71
N ASN A 120 14.08 23.71 25.21
CA ASN A 120 12.95 23.29 26.02
C ASN A 120 12.22 22.08 25.40
N ARG A 121 12.70 20.88 25.72
CA ARG A 121 12.13 19.62 25.22
C ARG A 121 10.68 19.39 25.63
N ALA A 122 10.30 19.82 26.84
CA ALA A 122 8.95 19.56 27.36
C ALA A 122 7.85 20.28 26.55
N VAL A 123 8.21 21.39 25.92
CA VAL A 123 7.28 22.19 25.10
C VAL A 123 7.41 21.84 23.62
N TRP A 124 8.60 21.90 23.07
CA TRP A 124 8.78 21.90 21.61
C TRP A 124 8.75 20.52 20.97
N MET A 125 9.11 19.45 21.70
CA MET A 125 8.96 18.10 21.17
C MET A 125 7.47 17.73 21.02
N PRO A 126 6.58 17.90 22.02
CA PRO A 126 5.14 17.71 21.85
C PRO A 126 4.54 18.64 20.79
N ALA A 127 4.95 19.92 20.75
CA ALA A 127 4.45 20.87 19.74
C ALA A 127 4.75 20.39 18.31
N GLY A 128 5.97 19.93 18.06
CA GLY A 128 6.34 19.37 16.75
C GLY A 128 5.59 18.06 16.41
N ILE A 129 5.31 17.21 17.40
CA ILE A 129 4.47 16.01 17.20
C ILE A 129 3.05 16.43 16.84
N VAL A 130 2.44 17.36 17.58
CA VAL A 130 1.09 17.88 17.32
C VAL A 130 1.02 18.54 15.95
N PHE A 131 2.02 19.34 15.56
CA PHE A 131 2.11 19.95 14.24
C PHE A 131 2.06 18.87 13.12
N ASN A 132 2.88 17.84 13.22
CA ASN A 132 2.94 16.77 12.21
C ASN A 132 1.66 15.91 12.18
N LEU A 133 1.12 15.57 13.34
CA LEU A 133 -0.16 14.85 13.43
C LEU A 133 -1.33 15.72 12.95
N GLY A 134 -1.29 17.02 13.19
CA GLY A 134 -2.26 17.98 12.68
C GLY A 134 -2.27 18.07 11.16
N LEU A 135 -1.07 18.10 10.53
CA LEU A 135 -0.96 18.03 9.06
C LEU A 135 -1.55 16.73 8.51
N LEU A 136 -1.18 15.60 9.11
CA LEU A 136 -1.71 14.29 8.70
C LEU A 136 -3.23 14.23 8.86
N ALA A 137 -3.75 14.64 10.02
CA ALA A 137 -5.17 14.63 10.31
C ALA A 137 -5.94 15.54 9.34
N PHE A 138 -5.46 16.76 9.10
CA PHE A 138 -6.11 17.69 8.18
C PHE A 138 -6.23 17.07 6.78
N PHE A 139 -5.13 16.67 6.16
CA PHE A 139 -5.16 16.19 4.77
C PHE A 139 -5.88 14.86 4.61
N LYS A 140 -5.77 13.96 5.58
CA LYS A 140 -6.36 12.62 5.49
C LYS A 140 -7.84 12.59 5.84
N TYR A 141 -8.28 13.43 6.78
CA TYR A 141 -9.65 13.37 7.32
C TYR A 141 -10.53 14.59 6.94
N LYS A 142 -10.00 15.58 6.21
CA LYS A 142 -10.77 16.77 5.82
C LYS A 142 -12.09 16.45 5.12
N PHE A 143 -12.13 15.41 4.29
CA PHE A 143 -13.34 14.99 3.56
C PHE A 143 -14.38 14.27 4.42
N LEU A 144 -14.07 13.93 5.69
CA LEU A 144 -15.09 13.48 6.64
C LEU A 144 -15.90 14.66 7.20
N PHE A 145 -15.33 15.86 7.21
CA PHE A 145 -15.93 17.06 7.80
C PHE A 145 -16.44 18.04 6.74
N VAL A 146 -15.98 17.89 5.50
CA VAL A 146 -16.39 18.73 4.37
C VAL A 146 -17.12 17.81 3.40
N ASP A 147 -18.45 17.91 3.38
CA ASP A 147 -19.28 17.13 2.48
C ASP A 147 -18.81 17.33 1.03
N SER A 148 -18.77 16.26 0.24
CA SER A 148 -18.31 16.31 -1.15
C SER A 148 -19.11 17.28 -2.04
N GLY A 149 -20.31 17.71 -1.58
CA GLY A 149 -21.10 18.78 -2.14
C GLY A 149 -20.63 20.20 -1.76
N ALA A 150 -19.88 20.37 -0.65
CA ALA A 150 -19.29 21.64 -0.25
C ALA A 150 -18.03 22.02 -1.08
N ALA A 151 -17.65 21.23 -2.08
CA ALA A 151 -16.69 21.63 -3.12
C ALA A 151 -17.19 22.84 -3.96
N GLN A 152 -18.39 23.32 -3.73
CA GLN A 152 -18.88 24.63 -4.12
C GLN A 152 -18.53 25.75 -3.10
N LEU A 153 -17.45 25.56 -2.32
CA LEU A 153 -16.86 26.67 -1.57
C LEU A 153 -16.40 27.73 -2.59
N THR A 154 -17.26 28.71 -2.84
CA THR A 154 -17.06 29.80 -3.80
C THR A 154 -16.17 30.91 -3.25
N GLY A 155 -15.58 30.71 -2.07
CA GLY A 155 -14.68 31.64 -1.41
C GLY A 155 -13.24 31.55 -1.95
N ALA A 156 -12.62 32.71 -2.17
CA ALA A 156 -11.21 32.83 -2.56
C ALA A 156 -10.27 32.87 -1.33
N GLY A 157 -10.68 32.27 -0.21
CA GLY A 157 -9.93 32.34 1.04
C GLY A 157 -8.80 31.28 1.15
N PRO A 158 -7.78 31.52 2.02
CA PRO A 158 -6.69 30.55 2.24
C PRO A 158 -7.17 29.17 2.68
N ILE A 159 -8.26 29.09 3.41
CA ILE A 159 -8.84 27.82 3.87
C ILE A 159 -9.41 27.04 2.68
N ASP A 160 -10.12 27.71 1.76
CA ASP A 160 -10.66 27.08 0.54
C ASP A 160 -9.56 26.54 -0.34
N PHE A 161 -8.45 27.28 -0.47
CA PHE A 161 -7.26 26.80 -1.16
C PHE A 161 -6.71 25.51 -0.55
N LEU A 162 -6.53 25.45 0.78
CA LEU A 162 -6.04 24.27 1.49
C LEU A 162 -7.00 23.08 1.38
N LEU A 163 -8.31 23.30 1.39
CA LEU A 163 -9.31 22.25 1.24
C LEU A 163 -9.31 21.65 -0.17
N ARG A 164 -8.98 22.43 -1.20
CA ARG A 164 -8.89 21.98 -2.60
C ARG A 164 -7.59 21.21 -2.91
N LEU A 165 -6.52 21.36 -2.12
CA LEU A 165 -5.29 20.62 -2.35
C LEU A 165 -5.57 19.10 -2.27
N PRO A 166 -5.01 18.29 -3.17
CA PRO A 166 -5.15 16.83 -3.09
C PRO A 166 -4.47 16.28 -1.84
N LEU A 167 -4.70 15.00 -1.54
CA LEU A 167 -3.96 14.29 -0.50
C LEU A 167 -2.48 14.20 -0.91
N PRO A 168 -1.54 14.73 -0.11
CA PRO A 168 -0.12 14.63 -0.41
C PRO A 168 0.35 13.18 -0.38
N ILE A 169 0.90 12.69 -1.48
CA ILE A 169 1.45 11.35 -1.53
C ILE A 169 2.61 11.24 -0.55
N GLY A 170 2.65 10.13 0.19
CA GLY A 170 3.66 9.89 1.21
C GLY A 170 3.49 10.70 2.50
N ILE A 171 2.40 11.48 2.69
CA ILE A 171 2.19 12.27 3.92
C ILE A 171 2.27 11.40 5.17
N SER A 172 1.70 10.23 5.15
CA SER A 172 1.76 9.27 6.25
C SER A 172 3.19 8.83 6.58
N PHE A 173 4.03 8.68 5.55
CA PHE A 173 5.43 8.26 5.70
C PHE A 173 6.31 9.41 6.18
N PHE A 174 6.27 10.58 5.54
CA PHE A 174 7.13 11.67 5.96
C PHE A 174 6.74 12.25 7.33
N VAL A 175 5.46 12.22 7.72
CA VAL A 175 5.04 12.56 9.09
C VAL A 175 5.66 11.59 10.12
N PHE A 176 5.67 10.30 9.83
CA PHE A 176 6.31 9.32 10.71
C PHE A 176 7.84 9.51 10.80
N HIS A 177 8.49 9.85 9.69
CA HIS A 177 9.91 10.23 9.70
C HIS A 177 10.14 11.49 10.54
N ASN A 178 9.32 12.53 10.39
CA ASN A 178 9.39 13.76 11.16
C ASN A 178 9.27 13.51 12.67
N ILE A 179 8.28 12.70 13.09
CA ILE A 179 8.06 12.37 14.50
C ILE A 179 9.25 11.57 15.04
N SER A 180 9.75 10.57 14.29
CA SER A 180 10.91 9.81 14.75
C SER A 180 12.17 10.67 14.84
N LEU A 181 12.36 11.62 13.90
CA LEU A 181 13.45 12.60 13.96
C LEU A 181 13.42 13.41 15.27
N LEU A 182 12.26 14.03 15.56
CA LEU A 182 12.07 14.81 16.79
C LEU A 182 12.34 14.00 18.04
N VAL A 183 11.75 12.82 18.14
CA VAL A 183 11.87 11.99 19.35
C VAL A 183 13.27 11.44 19.52
N ASP A 184 13.87 10.89 18.47
CA ASP A 184 15.19 10.24 18.57
C ASP A 184 16.29 11.26 18.83
N LEU A 185 16.35 12.35 18.05
CA LEU A 185 17.43 13.33 18.17
C LEU A 185 17.36 14.17 19.46
N THR A 186 16.15 14.48 19.93
CA THR A 186 16.00 15.15 21.23
C THR A 186 16.39 14.24 22.40
N ARG A 187 16.19 12.91 22.28
CA ARG A 187 16.66 11.96 23.29
C ARG A 187 18.18 11.83 23.29
N GLU A 188 18.78 11.76 22.11
CA GLU A 188 20.23 11.64 21.93
C GLU A 188 20.98 12.96 22.13
N LYS A 189 20.27 14.10 22.24
CA LYS A 189 20.84 15.46 22.25
C LYS A 189 21.79 15.70 21.06
N ARG A 190 21.48 15.15 19.91
CA ARG A 190 22.32 15.16 18.71
C ARG A 190 21.86 16.27 17.77
N THR A 191 22.73 17.25 17.53
CA THR A 191 22.54 18.28 16.50
C THR A 191 22.79 17.69 15.11
N VAL A 192 22.04 18.15 14.13
CA VAL A 192 22.14 17.70 12.72
C VAL A 192 22.03 18.88 11.79
N ARG A 193 22.64 18.77 10.61
CA ARG A 193 22.54 19.78 9.55
C ARG A 193 21.18 19.66 8.85
N LEU A 194 20.62 20.79 8.46
CA LEU A 194 19.32 20.84 7.76
C LEU A 194 19.30 19.95 6.49
N ARG A 195 20.40 19.92 5.71
CA ARG A 195 20.52 19.06 4.52
C ARG A 195 20.36 17.57 4.84
N ASP A 196 20.87 17.14 6.00
CA ASP A 196 20.81 15.74 6.45
C ASP A 196 19.40 15.38 6.92
N VAL A 197 18.68 16.36 7.50
CA VAL A 197 17.26 16.25 7.84
C VAL A 197 16.42 16.10 6.58
N PHE A 198 16.64 16.95 5.57
CA PHE A 198 15.97 16.82 4.29
C PHE A 198 16.22 15.43 3.69
N LEU A 199 17.47 14.99 3.58
CA LEU A 199 17.79 13.68 3.01
C LEU A 199 17.05 12.56 3.75
N TYR A 200 17.03 12.58 5.08
CA TYR A 200 16.35 11.55 5.87
C TYR A 200 14.86 11.52 5.62
N ILE A 201 14.18 12.67 5.58
CA ILE A 201 12.72 12.72 5.46
C ILE A 201 12.27 12.42 4.04
N ILE A 202 12.94 12.99 3.02
CA ILE A 202 12.47 12.96 1.64
C ILE A 202 13.25 11.99 0.73
N PHE A 203 14.14 11.15 1.24
CA PHE A 203 14.91 10.20 0.45
C PHE A 203 14.00 9.39 -0.49
N PHE A 204 14.10 9.62 -1.82
CA PHE A 204 13.11 9.14 -2.79
C PHE A 204 12.84 7.64 -2.75
N PRO A 205 13.80 6.72 -2.43
CA PRO A 205 13.50 5.30 -2.33
C PRO A 205 12.54 4.94 -1.19
N GLN A 206 12.45 5.77 -0.14
CA GLN A 206 11.56 5.51 1.01
C GLN A 206 10.36 6.46 1.11
N LEU A 207 10.39 7.62 0.41
CA LEU A 207 9.46 8.73 0.62
C LEU A 207 7.99 8.34 0.40
N VAL A 208 7.71 7.57 -0.62
CA VAL A 208 6.32 7.31 -1.07
C VAL A 208 5.77 6.01 -0.51
N SER A 209 6.57 4.93 -0.50
CA SER A 209 6.12 3.58 -0.14
C SER A 209 7.22 2.68 0.40
N GLY A 210 8.39 3.25 0.64
CA GLY A 210 9.51 2.52 1.21
C GLY A 210 9.30 2.19 2.70
N PRO A 211 10.20 1.38 3.29
CA PRO A 211 10.14 1.08 4.71
C PRO A 211 10.28 2.34 5.57
N ILE A 212 9.46 2.44 6.63
CA ILE A 212 9.53 3.55 7.60
C ILE A 212 10.82 3.42 8.40
N THR A 213 11.81 4.25 8.07
CA THR A 213 13.12 4.21 8.71
C THR A 213 13.17 5.16 9.90
N ARG A 214 13.72 4.73 11.03
CA ARG A 214 13.92 5.59 12.20
C ARG A 214 15.15 6.46 12.03
N ALA A 215 15.13 7.67 12.62
CA ALA A 215 16.27 8.60 12.53
C ALA A 215 17.55 7.99 13.11
N ALA A 216 17.47 7.30 14.24
CA ALA A 216 18.59 6.59 14.86
C ALA A 216 19.24 5.53 13.93
N GLN A 217 18.51 4.99 12.96
CA GLN A 217 19.03 3.99 12.00
C GLN A 217 19.58 4.63 10.72
N PHE A 218 18.96 5.72 10.22
CA PHE A 218 19.33 6.33 8.96
C PHE A 218 20.44 7.36 9.08
N MET A 219 20.34 8.25 10.08
CA MET A 219 21.28 9.37 10.23
C MET A 219 22.76 8.98 10.34
N PRO A 220 23.14 7.87 11.01
CA PRO A 220 24.54 7.43 11.04
C PRO A 220 25.09 7.00 9.68
N GLN A 221 24.19 6.68 8.72
CA GLN A 221 24.58 6.27 7.37
C GLN A 221 24.88 7.45 6.45
N ILE A 222 24.59 8.69 6.86
CA ILE A 222 24.88 9.90 6.04
C ILE A 222 26.37 10.22 6.13
N VAL A 223 27.14 9.47 5.37
CA VAL A 223 28.60 9.61 5.20
C VAL A 223 28.92 9.51 3.72
N PRO A 224 30.06 10.07 3.26
CA PRO A 224 30.48 9.95 1.86
C PRO A 224 30.53 8.49 1.40
N LYS A 225 29.95 8.20 0.22
CA LYS A 225 29.88 6.86 -0.36
C LYS A 225 30.86 6.72 -1.52
N ARG A 226 31.38 5.49 -1.72
CA ARG A 226 32.22 5.14 -2.86
C ARG A 226 31.52 4.05 -3.68
N ILE A 227 31.69 4.10 -5.00
CA ILE A 227 31.07 3.11 -5.88
C ILE A 227 31.57 1.68 -5.59
N GLY A 228 32.82 1.54 -5.13
CA GLY A 228 33.38 0.24 -4.74
C GLY A 228 32.75 -0.38 -3.49
N ASP A 229 32.02 0.41 -2.67
CA ASP A 229 31.36 -0.07 -1.46
C ASP A 229 29.90 -0.51 -1.76
N VAL A 230 29.45 -0.36 -3.01
CA VAL A 230 28.07 -0.72 -3.40
C VAL A 230 27.90 -2.22 -3.49
N ALA A 231 26.91 -2.76 -2.79
CA ALA A 231 26.53 -4.15 -2.85
C ALA A 231 25.66 -4.45 -4.10
N PHE A 232 26.24 -4.31 -5.30
CA PHE A 232 25.51 -4.40 -6.59
C PHE A 232 24.71 -5.69 -6.74
N VAL A 233 25.29 -6.83 -6.39
CA VAL A 233 24.62 -8.15 -6.51
C VAL A 233 23.41 -8.22 -5.58
N GLU A 234 23.56 -7.75 -4.33
CA GLU A 234 22.47 -7.71 -3.37
C GLU A 234 21.37 -6.74 -3.84
N ALA A 235 21.75 -5.54 -4.30
CA ALA A 235 20.83 -4.55 -4.83
C ALA A 235 20.05 -5.06 -6.04
N ALA A 236 20.73 -5.68 -7.01
CA ALA A 236 20.11 -6.25 -8.19
C ALA A 236 19.11 -7.37 -7.83
N LYS A 237 19.47 -8.27 -6.90
CA LYS A 237 18.57 -9.32 -6.42
C LYS A 237 17.29 -8.74 -5.82
N TRP A 238 17.39 -7.74 -4.95
CA TRP A 238 16.22 -7.07 -4.36
C TRP A 238 15.35 -6.39 -5.43
N ILE A 239 15.96 -5.67 -6.37
CA ILE A 239 15.23 -4.99 -7.45
C ILE A 239 14.51 -6.00 -8.34
N LEU A 240 15.19 -7.06 -8.79
CA LEU A 240 14.61 -8.09 -9.66
C LEU A 240 13.46 -8.85 -8.98
N VAL A 241 13.65 -9.27 -7.73
CA VAL A 241 12.57 -9.87 -6.93
C VAL A 241 11.41 -8.92 -6.75
N GLY A 242 11.71 -7.64 -6.47
CA GLY A 242 10.68 -6.62 -6.30
C GLY A 242 9.86 -6.41 -7.57
N TYR A 243 10.49 -6.28 -8.75
CA TYR A 243 9.80 -6.19 -10.03
C TYR A 243 8.98 -7.44 -10.34
N PHE A 244 9.52 -8.64 -10.08
CA PHE A 244 8.78 -9.88 -10.29
C PHE A 244 7.51 -9.94 -9.44
N PHE A 245 7.60 -9.65 -8.14
CA PHE A 245 6.42 -9.66 -7.27
C PHE A 245 5.42 -8.56 -7.62
N LYS A 246 5.88 -7.37 -8.04
CA LYS A 246 4.98 -6.28 -8.43
C LYS A 246 4.34 -6.54 -9.80
N LEU A 247 5.14 -6.82 -10.84
CA LEU A 247 4.64 -6.85 -12.21
C LEU A 247 3.96 -8.19 -12.54
N TYR A 248 4.61 -9.31 -12.20
CA TYR A 248 4.09 -10.63 -12.53
C TYR A 248 3.03 -11.11 -11.53
N VAL A 249 3.26 -10.94 -10.22
CA VAL A 249 2.33 -11.49 -9.22
C VAL A 249 1.21 -10.49 -8.92
N ALA A 250 1.55 -9.32 -8.38
CA ALA A 250 0.55 -8.40 -7.86
C ALA A 250 -0.35 -7.80 -8.93
N ASN A 251 0.21 -7.38 -10.08
CA ASN A 251 -0.58 -6.76 -11.15
C ASN A 251 -1.56 -7.76 -11.78
N ASN A 252 -1.14 -9.00 -12.04
CA ASN A 252 -2.04 -10.03 -12.57
C ASN A 252 -3.11 -10.44 -11.55
N LEU A 253 -2.77 -10.57 -10.28
CA LEU A 253 -3.77 -10.83 -9.24
C LEU A 253 -4.72 -9.64 -9.04
N ASN A 254 -4.26 -8.40 -9.24
CA ASN A 254 -5.11 -7.20 -9.11
C ASN A 254 -6.24 -7.20 -10.14
N GLU A 255 -5.99 -7.63 -11.37
CA GLU A 255 -7.04 -7.76 -12.38
C GLU A 255 -8.16 -8.68 -11.90
N MET A 256 -7.80 -9.80 -11.27
CA MET A 256 -8.76 -10.78 -10.76
C MET A 256 -9.47 -10.29 -9.49
N THR A 257 -8.74 -9.74 -8.54
CA THR A 257 -9.31 -9.27 -7.27
C THR A 257 -10.08 -7.96 -7.40
N SER A 258 -10.03 -7.29 -8.56
CA SER A 258 -10.92 -6.17 -8.88
C SER A 258 -12.40 -6.57 -8.90
N TYR A 259 -12.72 -7.85 -9.14
CA TYR A 259 -14.07 -8.38 -9.00
C TYR A 259 -14.60 -8.37 -7.55
N MET A 260 -13.75 -8.16 -6.54
CA MET A 260 -14.19 -7.91 -5.17
C MET A 260 -14.80 -6.51 -4.99
N ASP A 261 -14.56 -5.57 -5.90
CA ASP A 261 -15.04 -4.20 -5.79
C ASP A 261 -16.54 -4.10 -6.10
N PHE A 262 -17.25 -3.19 -5.42
CA PHE A 262 -18.66 -2.89 -5.71
C PHE A 262 -18.77 -2.16 -7.05
N PRO A 263 -19.77 -2.50 -7.90
CA PRO A 263 -20.81 -3.52 -7.72
C PRO A 263 -20.43 -4.93 -8.23
N LEU A 264 -19.20 -5.15 -8.69
CA LEU A 264 -18.80 -6.38 -9.38
C LEU A 264 -18.98 -7.63 -8.52
N TYR A 265 -18.72 -7.55 -7.22
CA TYR A 265 -18.86 -8.70 -6.33
C TYR A 265 -20.30 -9.24 -6.24
N GLU A 266 -21.31 -8.43 -6.56
CA GLU A 266 -22.71 -8.87 -6.55
C GLU A 266 -22.99 -9.92 -7.63
N THR A 267 -22.17 -9.97 -8.68
CA THR A 267 -22.24 -10.95 -9.76
C THR A 267 -21.48 -12.23 -9.48
N LEU A 268 -20.83 -12.37 -8.32
CA LEU A 268 -19.99 -13.51 -7.98
C LEU A 268 -20.78 -14.57 -7.18
N ARG A 269 -20.46 -15.84 -7.44
CA ARG A 269 -20.91 -16.94 -6.60
C ARG A 269 -20.17 -16.93 -5.25
N THR A 270 -20.77 -17.58 -4.27
CA THR A 270 -20.16 -17.78 -2.95
C THR A 270 -18.75 -18.35 -3.03
N GLN A 271 -18.52 -19.41 -3.83
CA GLN A 271 -17.20 -20.02 -4.00
C GLN A 271 -16.15 -19.07 -4.61
N ASP A 272 -16.58 -18.20 -5.56
CA ASP A 272 -15.69 -17.24 -6.21
C ASP A 272 -15.26 -16.16 -5.21
N ARG A 273 -16.15 -15.72 -4.32
CA ARG A 273 -15.83 -14.77 -3.24
C ARG A 273 -14.78 -15.35 -2.28
N TRP A 274 -14.91 -16.64 -1.89
CA TRP A 274 -13.90 -17.32 -1.10
C TRP A 274 -12.55 -17.38 -1.80
N LEU A 275 -12.52 -17.74 -3.07
CA LEU A 275 -11.31 -17.78 -3.87
C LEU A 275 -10.63 -16.41 -3.93
N LEU A 276 -11.38 -15.36 -4.30
CA LEU A 276 -10.86 -14.01 -4.44
C LEU A 276 -10.33 -13.43 -3.13
N MET A 277 -10.95 -13.75 -1.99
CA MET A 277 -10.45 -13.38 -0.67
C MET A 277 -9.04 -13.95 -0.42
N PHE A 278 -8.80 -15.23 -0.74
CA PHE A 278 -7.46 -15.82 -0.64
C PHE A 278 -6.47 -15.18 -1.63
N LEU A 279 -6.90 -14.95 -2.87
CA LEU A 279 -6.05 -14.32 -3.88
C LEU A 279 -5.68 -12.89 -3.49
N TYR A 280 -6.59 -12.15 -2.87
CA TYR A 280 -6.29 -10.81 -2.39
C TYR A 280 -5.23 -10.81 -1.28
N SER A 281 -5.19 -11.83 -0.43
CA SER A 281 -4.10 -11.98 0.55
C SER A 281 -2.73 -12.11 -0.11
N TYR A 282 -2.64 -12.84 -1.22
CA TYR A 282 -1.40 -12.96 -1.98
C TYR A 282 -1.08 -11.69 -2.76
N GLN A 283 -2.08 -11.03 -3.32
CA GLN A 283 -1.92 -9.77 -4.04
C GLN A 283 -1.39 -8.65 -3.14
N ILE A 284 -2.04 -8.38 -1.99
CA ILE A 284 -1.63 -7.30 -1.07
C ILE A 284 -0.21 -7.53 -0.55
N TYR A 285 0.14 -8.80 -0.28
CA TYR A 285 1.51 -9.15 0.09
C TYR A 285 2.48 -8.89 -1.05
N ALA A 286 2.20 -9.38 -2.25
CA ALA A 286 3.08 -9.28 -3.41
C ALA A 286 3.30 -7.82 -3.83
N ASP A 287 2.25 -7.00 -3.83
CA ASP A 287 2.32 -5.59 -4.17
C ASP A 287 3.23 -4.82 -3.19
N PHE A 288 2.96 -4.98 -1.90
CA PHE A 288 3.72 -4.24 -0.89
C PHE A 288 5.13 -4.81 -0.68
N PHE A 289 5.31 -6.14 -0.74
CA PHE A 289 6.64 -6.75 -0.71
C PHE A 289 7.46 -6.33 -1.92
N GLY A 290 6.86 -6.32 -3.12
CA GLY A 290 7.51 -5.91 -4.36
C GLY A 290 8.05 -4.48 -4.29
N TYR A 291 7.20 -3.52 -3.91
CA TYR A 291 7.63 -2.12 -3.72
C TYR A 291 8.72 -1.98 -2.64
N SER A 292 8.55 -2.67 -1.51
CA SER A 292 9.56 -2.65 -0.44
C SER A 292 10.90 -3.21 -0.90
N ALA A 293 10.89 -4.29 -1.68
CA ALA A 293 12.10 -4.91 -2.22
C ALA A 293 12.82 -3.98 -3.21
N ILE A 294 12.09 -3.30 -4.12
CA ILE A 294 12.67 -2.29 -5.01
C ILE A 294 13.32 -1.18 -4.18
N ALA A 295 12.62 -0.66 -3.15
CA ALA A 295 13.14 0.38 -2.27
C ALA A 295 14.44 -0.05 -1.53
N LEU A 296 14.50 -1.30 -1.04
CA LEU A 296 15.70 -1.87 -0.43
C LEU A 296 16.87 -1.91 -1.40
N GLY A 297 16.64 -2.38 -2.62
CA GLY A 297 17.66 -2.44 -3.66
C GLY A 297 18.14 -1.06 -4.09
N LEU A 298 17.22 -0.08 -4.26
CA LEU A 298 17.57 1.31 -4.55
C LEU A 298 18.38 1.93 -3.40
N GLY A 299 17.97 1.69 -2.14
CA GLY A 299 18.75 2.11 -0.98
C GLY A 299 20.20 1.62 -1.05
N LEU A 300 20.39 0.33 -1.33
CA LEU A 300 21.73 -0.29 -1.47
C LEU A 300 22.55 0.32 -2.61
N LEU A 301 21.95 0.66 -3.75
CA LEU A 301 22.62 1.33 -4.86
C LEU A 301 23.23 2.68 -4.43
N PHE A 302 22.55 3.43 -3.56
CA PHE A 302 23.04 4.70 -3.02
C PHE A 302 23.82 4.55 -1.70
N GLY A 303 24.07 3.30 -1.26
CA GLY A 303 24.85 3.00 -0.05
C GLY A 303 24.07 3.19 1.25
N TYR A 304 22.74 3.12 1.21
CA TYR A 304 21.85 3.17 2.39
C TYR A 304 21.16 1.83 2.60
N ARG A 305 21.20 1.30 3.81
CA ARG A 305 20.48 0.10 4.21
C ARG A 305 19.15 0.48 4.86
N LEU A 306 18.06 0.18 4.19
CA LEU A 306 16.70 0.38 4.70
C LEU A 306 16.23 -0.87 5.48
N PRO A 307 15.31 -0.73 6.45
CA PRO A 307 14.78 -1.89 7.19
C PRO A 307 13.86 -2.73 6.30
N MET A 308 13.78 -4.03 6.55
CA MET A 308 12.84 -4.92 5.89
C MET A 308 11.42 -4.69 6.38
N ASN A 309 10.43 -4.79 5.48
CA ASN A 309 9.01 -4.76 5.82
C ASN A 309 8.40 -6.14 6.03
N PHE A 310 8.99 -7.19 5.46
CA PHE A 310 8.39 -8.53 5.46
C PHE A 310 9.41 -9.61 5.78
N ASN A 311 8.95 -10.62 6.54
CA ASN A 311 9.69 -11.84 6.82
C ASN A 311 8.72 -13.04 6.82
N LEU A 312 8.24 -13.46 5.64
CA LEU A 312 7.34 -14.60 5.45
C LEU A 312 6.13 -14.59 6.43
N PRO A 313 5.26 -13.58 6.37
CA PRO A 313 4.21 -13.37 7.39
C PRO A 313 3.17 -14.48 7.45
N TYR A 314 2.89 -15.17 6.34
CA TYR A 314 1.81 -16.17 6.28
C TYR A 314 2.19 -17.54 6.85
N ILE A 315 3.44 -17.72 7.33
CA ILE A 315 3.82 -18.90 8.13
C ILE A 315 3.79 -18.64 9.64
N SER A 316 3.21 -17.51 10.06
CA SER A 316 3.11 -17.15 11.48
C SER A 316 2.18 -18.09 12.23
N THR A 317 2.58 -18.50 13.41
CA THR A 317 1.84 -19.42 14.29
C THR A 317 1.05 -18.67 15.38
N SER A 318 1.14 -17.34 15.40
CA SER A 318 0.43 -16.46 16.31
C SER A 318 0.18 -15.08 15.65
N PHE A 319 -0.85 -14.35 16.10
CA PHE A 319 -1.10 -12.99 15.62
C PHE A 319 0.01 -12.02 16.04
N SER A 320 0.61 -12.25 17.21
CA SER A 320 1.79 -11.51 17.66
C SER A 320 2.98 -11.74 16.73
N GLU A 321 3.25 -12.98 16.32
CA GLU A 321 4.29 -13.32 15.35
C GLU A 321 3.99 -12.70 13.98
N PHE A 322 2.72 -12.72 13.52
CA PHE A 322 2.32 -12.09 12.26
C PHE A 322 2.74 -10.61 12.22
N TRP A 323 2.48 -9.82 13.25
CA TRP A 323 2.86 -8.42 13.32
C TRP A 323 4.38 -8.17 13.50
N THR A 324 5.15 -9.19 13.85
CA THR A 324 6.62 -9.13 13.79
C THR A 324 7.19 -9.46 12.42
N ARG A 325 6.35 -9.99 11.50
CA ARG A 325 6.70 -10.44 10.14
C ARG A 325 6.03 -9.62 9.04
N TRP A 326 4.90 -8.99 9.33
CA TRP A 326 4.13 -8.12 8.44
C TRP A 326 4.39 -6.65 8.76
N HIS A 327 4.69 -5.85 7.72
CA HIS A 327 4.94 -4.39 7.82
C HIS A 327 5.79 -4.03 9.05
N ILE A 328 6.95 -4.68 9.13
CA ILE A 328 7.85 -4.67 10.31
C ILE A 328 8.24 -3.24 10.69
N SER A 329 8.48 -2.38 9.70
CA SER A 329 8.87 -0.99 9.95
C SER A 329 7.75 -0.20 10.64
N LEU A 330 6.49 -0.34 10.19
CA LEU A 330 5.32 0.27 10.84
C LEU A 330 5.09 -0.29 12.25
N SER A 331 5.10 -1.61 12.38
CA SER A 331 4.91 -2.29 13.68
C SER A 331 5.96 -1.85 14.70
N THR A 332 7.21 -1.71 14.25
CA THR A 332 8.32 -1.21 15.08
C THR A 332 8.13 0.27 15.44
N TRP A 333 7.67 1.09 14.49
CA TRP A 333 7.40 2.50 14.72
C TRP A 333 6.27 2.68 15.75
N LEU A 334 5.12 2.03 15.54
CA LEU A 334 3.98 2.08 16.46
C LEU A 334 4.36 1.58 17.85
N ARG A 335 5.15 0.53 17.95
CA ARG A 335 5.67 0.03 19.24
C ARG A 335 6.53 1.09 19.94
N THR A 336 7.46 1.73 19.20
CA THR A 336 8.48 2.62 19.79
C THR A 336 7.88 3.98 20.16
N TYR A 337 7.04 4.56 19.31
CA TYR A 337 6.58 5.94 19.46
C TYR A 337 5.14 6.07 19.97
N LEU A 338 4.38 4.96 20.03
CA LEU A 338 3.01 4.97 20.56
C LEU A 338 2.82 3.98 21.71
N TYR A 339 3.09 2.67 21.52
CA TYR A 339 2.83 1.67 22.54
C TYR A 339 3.66 1.84 23.81
N ILE A 340 4.97 2.04 23.67
CA ILE A 340 5.88 2.24 24.82
C ILE A 340 5.54 3.53 25.57
N PRO A 341 5.32 4.70 24.94
CA PRO A 341 4.88 5.91 25.63
C PRO A 341 3.54 5.80 26.36
N LEU A 342 2.59 5.00 25.86
CA LEU A 342 1.32 4.70 26.57
C LEU A 342 1.49 3.83 27.82
N GLY A 343 2.74 3.41 28.14
CA GLY A 343 3.08 2.55 29.26
C GLY A 343 3.35 1.09 28.87
N GLY A 344 3.11 0.71 27.62
CA GLY A 344 3.38 -0.64 27.11
C GLY A 344 2.67 -1.72 27.95
N ASN A 345 3.44 -2.69 28.44
CA ASN A 345 2.98 -3.79 29.31
C ASN A 345 3.35 -3.63 30.78
N ARG A 346 3.76 -2.40 31.23
CA ARG A 346 4.28 -2.15 32.58
C ARG A 346 3.20 -1.99 33.65
N HIS A 347 1.97 -1.62 33.27
CA HIS A 347 0.91 -1.23 34.18
C HIS A 347 -0.23 -2.28 34.26
N GLY A 348 0.15 -3.56 34.31
CA GLY A 348 -0.80 -4.67 34.47
C GLY A 348 -1.51 -5.10 33.15
N ARG A 349 -2.31 -6.19 33.25
CA ARG A 349 -2.92 -6.83 32.07
C ARG A 349 -3.96 -5.94 31.38
N VAL A 350 -4.86 -5.31 32.14
CA VAL A 350 -5.93 -4.48 31.58
C VAL A 350 -5.36 -3.31 30.78
N ARG A 351 -4.39 -2.59 31.36
CA ARG A 351 -3.74 -1.48 30.66
C ARG A 351 -3.00 -1.95 29.41
N THR A 352 -2.37 -3.13 29.46
CA THR A 352 -1.73 -3.73 28.27
C THR A 352 -2.74 -3.99 27.15
N TYR A 353 -3.91 -4.53 27.48
CA TYR A 353 -4.96 -4.82 26.51
C TYR A 353 -5.52 -3.54 25.88
N LEU A 354 -5.79 -2.52 26.71
CA LEU A 354 -6.21 -1.20 26.23
C LEU A 354 -5.16 -0.58 25.31
N ASN A 355 -3.88 -0.63 25.68
CA ASN A 355 -2.80 -0.10 24.85
C ASN A 355 -2.72 -0.83 23.50
N LEU A 356 -2.88 -2.16 23.48
CA LEU A 356 -2.93 -2.94 22.22
C LEU A 356 -4.11 -2.51 21.36
N MET A 357 -5.31 -2.40 21.95
CA MET A 357 -6.51 -1.96 21.22
C MET A 357 -6.32 -0.56 20.63
N ILE A 358 -5.83 0.40 21.41
CA ILE A 358 -5.58 1.77 20.97
C ILE A 358 -4.58 1.78 19.79
N VAL A 359 -3.44 1.09 19.95
CA VAL A 359 -2.38 1.09 18.94
C VAL A 359 -2.85 0.45 17.63
N MET A 360 -3.58 -0.66 17.70
CA MET A 360 -4.05 -1.36 16.51
C MET A 360 -5.18 -0.60 15.82
N THR A 361 -6.12 -0.01 16.58
CA THR A 361 -7.20 0.82 16.01
C THR A 361 -6.64 2.07 15.33
N LEU A 362 -5.69 2.78 15.97
CA LEU A 362 -5.01 3.94 15.36
C LEU A 362 -4.16 3.52 14.17
N GLY A 363 -3.54 2.34 14.21
CA GLY A 363 -2.84 1.76 13.06
C GLY A 363 -3.78 1.49 11.88
N GLY A 364 -5.00 1.02 12.15
CA GLY A 364 -6.04 0.87 11.13
C GLY A 364 -6.46 2.22 10.53
N LEU A 365 -6.79 3.19 11.36
CA LEU A 365 -7.15 4.56 10.93
C LEU A 365 -6.00 5.25 10.17
N TRP A 366 -4.75 4.93 10.48
CA TRP A 366 -3.60 5.44 9.73
C TRP A 366 -3.64 5.03 8.25
N HIS A 367 -4.21 3.87 7.90
CA HIS A 367 -4.38 3.45 6.51
C HIS A 367 -5.43 4.28 5.77
N GLY A 368 -6.53 4.68 6.40
CA GLY A 368 -7.56 5.46 5.71
C GLY A 368 -8.65 6.00 6.63
N ALA A 369 -9.34 7.03 6.14
CA ALA A 369 -10.45 7.70 6.83
C ALA A 369 -11.77 6.91 6.63
N SER A 370 -11.80 5.65 7.06
CA SER A 370 -12.96 4.77 6.90
C SER A 370 -13.20 3.93 8.14
N LEU A 371 -14.48 3.61 8.42
CA LEU A 371 -14.89 2.71 9.48
C LEU A 371 -14.31 1.30 9.26
N SER A 372 -14.25 0.82 8.01
CA SER A 372 -13.65 -0.49 7.68
C SER A 372 -12.21 -0.61 8.17
N TYR A 373 -11.39 0.43 8.00
CA TYR A 373 -10.01 0.41 8.49
C TYR A 373 -9.92 0.45 10.02
N ALA A 374 -10.80 1.22 10.67
CA ALA A 374 -10.87 1.24 12.13
C ALA A 374 -11.23 -0.15 12.69
N LEU A 375 -12.23 -0.81 12.09
CA LEU A 375 -12.67 -2.15 12.45
C LEU A 375 -11.61 -3.21 12.14
N TRP A 376 -10.92 -3.10 11.00
CA TRP A 376 -9.77 -3.94 10.67
C TRP A 376 -8.70 -3.88 11.77
N GLY A 377 -8.30 -2.67 12.15
CA GLY A 377 -7.31 -2.47 13.22
C GLY A 377 -7.80 -2.96 14.57
N MET A 378 -9.06 -2.67 14.93
CA MET A 378 -9.68 -3.11 16.19
C MET A 378 -9.76 -4.64 16.25
N ALA A 379 -10.14 -5.31 15.18
CA ALA A 379 -10.20 -6.77 15.11
C ALA A 379 -8.81 -7.40 15.28
N HIS A 380 -7.77 -6.87 14.64
CA HIS A 380 -6.40 -7.29 14.90
C HIS A 380 -5.97 -7.06 16.36
N GLY A 381 -6.37 -5.92 16.96
CA GLY A 381 -6.16 -5.66 18.38
C GLY A 381 -6.83 -6.70 19.28
N LEU A 382 -8.07 -7.05 18.95
CA LEU A 382 -8.83 -8.08 19.68
C LEU A 382 -8.16 -9.46 19.58
N LEU A 383 -7.72 -9.87 18.38
CA LEU A 383 -7.00 -11.12 18.18
C LEU A 383 -5.73 -11.19 19.02
N LEU A 384 -4.96 -10.10 19.09
CA LEU A 384 -3.77 -10.01 19.95
C LEU A 384 -4.11 -10.11 21.44
N VAL A 385 -5.20 -9.50 21.89
CA VAL A 385 -5.66 -9.57 23.29
C VAL A 385 -6.11 -10.97 23.65
N VAL A 386 -6.93 -11.59 22.79
CA VAL A 386 -7.46 -12.95 22.99
C VAL A 386 -6.35 -14.00 22.98
N GLU A 387 -5.38 -13.88 22.08
CA GLU A 387 -4.27 -14.81 21.96
C GLU A 387 -3.33 -14.78 23.18
N ARG A 388 -3.13 -13.60 23.79
CA ARG A 388 -2.08 -13.37 24.77
C ARG A 388 -2.04 -14.31 25.98
N PRO A 389 -3.17 -14.71 26.60
CA PRO A 389 -3.17 -15.71 27.67
C PRO A 389 -2.65 -17.08 27.25
N PHE A 390 -2.86 -17.43 25.97
CA PHE A 390 -2.55 -18.77 25.44
C PHE A 390 -1.11 -18.88 24.91
N LEU A 391 -0.39 -17.79 24.69
CA LEU A 391 0.98 -17.81 24.16
C LEU A 391 1.95 -18.61 25.03
N LYS A 392 1.72 -18.67 26.36
CA LYS A 392 2.56 -19.43 27.30
C LYS A 392 2.36 -20.95 27.21
N LEU A 393 1.22 -21.40 26.69
CA LEU A 393 0.89 -22.83 26.58
C LEU A 393 1.55 -23.50 25.37
N VAL A 394 2.25 -22.73 24.55
CA VAL A 394 2.64 -23.07 23.18
C VAL A 394 4.12 -23.46 23.03
N SER A 395 4.91 -23.51 24.10
CA SER A 395 6.38 -23.61 24.02
C SER A 395 6.93 -24.96 23.54
N ASN A 396 6.15 -26.08 23.55
CA ASN A 396 6.61 -27.42 23.14
C ASN A 396 5.54 -28.15 22.31
N GLU A 397 5.15 -27.58 21.16
CA GLU A 397 4.07 -28.15 20.35
C GLU A 397 4.53 -29.21 19.34
N ALA A 398 3.66 -30.21 19.14
CA ALA A 398 3.78 -31.14 18.03
C ALA A 398 3.74 -30.39 16.68
N PRO A 399 4.53 -30.80 15.67
CA PRO A 399 4.57 -30.16 14.36
C PRO A 399 3.19 -29.98 13.70
N ALA A 400 2.28 -30.95 13.90
CA ALA A 400 0.92 -30.89 13.39
C ALA A 400 0.12 -29.70 13.99
N LEU A 401 0.24 -29.47 15.30
CA LEU A 401 -0.45 -28.34 15.96
C LEU A 401 0.08 -26.99 15.48
N ARG A 402 1.39 -26.92 15.19
CA ARG A 402 2.03 -25.74 14.58
C ARG A 402 1.41 -25.41 13.21
N VAL A 403 1.22 -26.44 12.35
CA VAL A 403 0.60 -26.26 11.02
C VAL A 403 -0.87 -25.81 11.16
N ILE A 404 -1.63 -26.40 12.08
CA ILE A 404 -3.01 -25.98 12.34
C ILE A 404 -3.06 -24.49 12.76
N ARG A 405 -2.20 -24.06 13.66
CA ARG A 405 -2.13 -22.66 14.10
C ARG A 405 -1.74 -21.71 12.96
N MET A 406 -0.78 -22.09 12.12
CA MET A 406 -0.46 -21.33 10.89
C MET A 406 -1.72 -21.15 10.05
N GLY A 407 -2.49 -22.23 9.83
CA GLY A 407 -3.75 -22.17 9.09
C GLY A 407 -4.78 -21.22 9.71
N ILE A 408 -4.95 -21.28 11.05
CA ILE A 408 -5.88 -20.40 11.79
C ILE A 408 -5.45 -18.93 11.66
N VAL A 409 -4.18 -18.61 11.90
CA VAL A 409 -3.66 -17.24 11.80
C VAL A 409 -3.82 -16.72 10.38
N PHE A 410 -3.41 -17.50 9.38
CA PHE A 410 -3.55 -17.12 7.97
C PHE A 410 -5.02 -16.90 7.59
N PHE A 411 -5.93 -17.80 7.99
CA PHE A 411 -7.35 -17.66 7.71
C PHE A 411 -7.95 -16.40 8.34
N CYS A 412 -7.72 -16.15 9.63
CA CYS A 412 -8.24 -14.97 10.32
C CYS A 412 -7.71 -13.66 9.69
N VAL A 413 -6.41 -13.60 9.40
CA VAL A 413 -5.81 -12.44 8.74
C VAL A 413 -6.41 -12.23 7.35
N THR A 414 -6.60 -13.31 6.59
CA THR A 414 -7.19 -13.28 5.25
C THR A 414 -8.65 -12.78 5.28
N MET A 415 -9.46 -13.23 6.25
CA MET A 415 -10.81 -12.69 6.46
C MET A 415 -10.80 -11.19 6.76
N LEU A 416 -9.87 -10.72 7.56
CA LEU A 416 -9.76 -9.30 7.90
C LEU A 416 -9.31 -8.43 6.72
N TRP A 417 -8.61 -8.98 5.72
CA TRP A 417 -8.26 -8.24 4.51
C TRP A 417 -9.47 -7.78 3.70
N ILE A 418 -10.67 -8.34 3.88
CA ILE A 418 -11.91 -7.89 3.24
C ILE A 418 -12.21 -6.43 3.63
N PHE A 419 -12.07 -6.09 4.92
CA PHE A 419 -12.25 -4.71 5.40
C PHE A 419 -11.18 -3.76 4.90
N PHE A 420 -10.02 -4.28 4.53
CA PHE A 420 -8.94 -3.50 3.94
C PHE A 420 -9.17 -3.27 2.44
N LYS A 421 -9.65 -4.29 1.71
CA LYS A 421 -9.99 -4.22 0.28
C LYS A 421 -11.18 -3.31 0.03
N LEU A 422 -12.18 -3.34 0.92
CA LEU A 422 -13.44 -2.62 0.79
C LEU A 422 -13.55 -1.52 1.87
N PRO A 423 -13.11 -0.27 1.55
CA PRO A 423 -13.15 0.82 2.52
C PRO A 423 -14.56 1.21 2.96
N ASN A 424 -15.57 1.04 2.10
CA ASN A 424 -16.97 1.21 2.50
C ASN A 424 -17.42 -0.01 3.32
N PHE A 425 -17.88 0.25 4.54
CA PHE A 425 -18.26 -0.80 5.49
C PHE A 425 -19.43 -1.65 4.99
N ASP A 426 -20.44 -1.02 4.38
CA ASP A 426 -21.62 -1.74 3.87
C ASP A 426 -21.23 -2.68 2.72
N HIS A 427 -20.29 -2.27 1.86
CA HIS A 427 -19.77 -3.14 0.80
C HIS A 427 -18.96 -4.31 1.38
N ALA A 428 -18.15 -4.08 2.42
CA ALA A 428 -17.42 -5.16 3.10
C ALA A 428 -18.37 -6.16 3.75
N LEU A 429 -19.44 -5.67 4.38
CA LEU A 429 -20.47 -6.51 4.98
C LEU A 429 -21.26 -7.29 3.91
N GLY A 430 -21.66 -6.64 2.82
CA GLY A 430 -22.35 -7.28 1.68
C GLY A 430 -21.48 -8.36 1.01
N TYR A 431 -20.18 -8.12 0.88
CA TYR A 431 -19.25 -9.14 0.40
C TYR A 431 -19.20 -10.36 1.34
N LEU A 432 -19.04 -10.12 2.65
CA LEU A 432 -19.04 -11.16 3.68
C LEU A 432 -20.34 -11.95 3.68
N GLN A 433 -21.52 -11.31 3.64
CA GLN A 433 -22.80 -11.99 3.58
C GLN A 433 -22.90 -12.95 2.40
N GLY A 434 -22.47 -12.51 1.21
CA GLY A 434 -22.49 -13.36 0.02
C GLY A 434 -21.45 -14.49 0.01
N MET A 435 -20.52 -14.53 0.97
CA MET A 435 -19.64 -15.70 1.19
C MET A 435 -20.36 -16.87 1.86
N PHE A 436 -21.49 -16.62 2.54
CA PHE A 436 -22.23 -17.64 3.30
C PHE A 436 -23.63 -17.89 2.75
N ILE A 437 -24.19 -16.94 2.00
CA ILE A 437 -25.50 -17.05 1.39
C ILE A 437 -25.29 -17.36 -0.10
N ALA A 438 -25.84 -18.49 -0.56
CA ALA A 438 -25.75 -18.88 -1.97
C ALA A 438 -26.37 -17.82 -2.89
N THR A 439 -25.65 -17.44 -3.92
CA THR A 439 -26.11 -16.51 -4.96
C THR A 439 -26.12 -17.21 -6.31
N ASP A 440 -27.20 -17.04 -7.08
CA ASP A 440 -27.35 -17.59 -8.45
C ASP A 440 -26.62 -16.75 -9.50
N ALA A 441 -25.46 -16.24 -9.13
CA ALA A 441 -24.68 -15.36 -9.98
C ALA A 441 -23.99 -16.11 -11.16
N PRO A 442 -23.76 -15.44 -12.31
CA PRO A 442 -23.11 -16.05 -13.45
C PRO A 442 -21.65 -16.44 -13.11
N ASN A 443 -21.21 -17.57 -13.71
CA ASN A 443 -19.87 -18.13 -13.52
C ASN A 443 -18.78 -17.22 -14.12
N PRO A 444 -17.71 -16.92 -13.40
CA PRO A 444 -16.49 -16.45 -14.02
C PRO A 444 -15.88 -17.55 -14.92
N PRO A 445 -15.10 -17.18 -15.96
CA PRO A 445 -14.48 -18.16 -16.84
C PRO A 445 -13.61 -19.16 -16.06
N LYS A 446 -13.67 -20.46 -16.40
CA LYS A 446 -12.83 -21.50 -15.77
C LYS A 446 -11.32 -21.23 -15.91
N LEU A 447 -10.91 -20.63 -17.01
CA LEU A 447 -9.51 -20.23 -17.26
C LEU A 447 -9.00 -19.24 -16.21
N PHE A 448 -9.85 -18.35 -15.74
CA PHE A 448 -9.57 -17.38 -14.70
C PHE A 448 -9.04 -18.02 -13.41
N THR A 449 -9.69 -19.08 -12.92
CA THR A 449 -9.29 -19.76 -11.68
C THR A 449 -7.90 -20.40 -11.78
N ASN A 450 -7.59 -21.07 -12.89
CA ASN A 450 -6.30 -21.72 -13.10
C ASN A 450 -5.15 -20.71 -13.18
N LEU A 451 -5.35 -19.60 -13.89
CA LEU A 451 -4.36 -18.50 -13.97
C LEU A 451 -4.17 -17.82 -12.62
N ALA A 452 -5.26 -17.62 -11.87
CA ALA A 452 -5.21 -17.04 -10.54
C ALA A 452 -4.31 -17.84 -9.59
N LEU A 453 -4.46 -19.16 -9.59
CA LEU A 453 -3.61 -20.06 -8.80
C LEU A 453 -2.15 -20.04 -9.27
N LEU A 454 -1.91 -19.95 -10.57
CA LEU A 454 -0.55 -19.83 -11.13
C LEU A 454 0.13 -18.55 -10.63
N TYR A 455 -0.56 -17.39 -10.65
CA TYR A 455 0.01 -16.13 -10.18
C TYR A 455 0.17 -16.07 -8.65
N ALA A 456 -0.61 -16.82 -7.88
CA ALA A 456 -0.45 -16.94 -6.43
C ALA A 456 0.71 -17.87 -6.03
N LEU A 457 1.09 -18.82 -6.89
CA LEU A 457 2.09 -19.85 -6.60
C LEU A 457 3.44 -19.29 -6.13
N PRO A 458 4.02 -18.21 -6.71
CA PRO A 458 5.29 -17.66 -6.23
C PRO A 458 5.27 -17.24 -4.76
N VAL A 459 4.15 -16.68 -4.27
CA VAL A 459 4.00 -16.32 -2.85
C VAL A 459 4.00 -17.58 -1.99
N ILE A 460 3.28 -18.62 -2.40
CA ILE A 460 3.19 -19.89 -1.69
C ILE A 460 4.59 -20.55 -1.62
N LEU A 461 5.30 -20.61 -2.74
CA LEU A 461 6.64 -21.19 -2.82
C LEU A 461 7.66 -20.42 -1.98
N GLN A 462 7.58 -19.09 -1.97
CA GLN A 462 8.42 -18.26 -1.12
C GLN A 462 8.21 -18.59 0.36
N HIS A 463 6.95 -18.71 0.81
CA HIS A 463 6.62 -19.05 2.19
C HIS A 463 6.93 -20.51 2.54
N ALA A 464 6.93 -21.42 1.56
CA ALA A 464 7.40 -22.80 1.73
C ALA A 464 8.93 -22.92 1.85
N GLY A 465 9.68 -21.80 1.76
CA GLY A 465 11.12 -21.78 1.97
C GLY A 465 11.97 -22.16 0.75
N ILE A 466 11.39 -22.14 -0.45
CA ILE A 466 12.14 -22.43 -1.70
C ILE A 466 13.35 -21.53 -1.85
N GLY A 467 13.27 -20.25 -1.43
CA GLY A 467 14.39 -19.31 -1.45
C GLY A 467 15.60 -19.80 -0.63
N VAL A 468 15.37 -20.45 0.51
CA VAL A 468 16.44 -21.03 1.35
C VAL A 468 17.10 -22.23 0.66
N LEU A 469 16.30 -23.07 -0.02
CA LEU A 469 16.82 -24.21 -0.79
C LEU A 469 17.69 -23.72 -1.95
N VAL A 470 17.27 -22.68 -2.65
CA VAL A 470 18.01 -22.08 -3.77
C VAL A 470 19.32 -21.45 -3.29
N ALA A 471 19.29 -20.67 -2.21
CA ALA A 471 20.48 -20.05 -1.65
C ALA A 471 21.50 -21.08 -1.13
N GLY A 472 21.03 -22.24 -0.68
CA GLY A 472 21.86 -23.35 -0.20
C GLY A 472 22.23 -24.35 -1.30
N ARG A 473 21.40 -25.38 -1.47
CA ARG A 473 21.70 -26.54 -2.35
C ARG A 473 21.73 -26.21 -3.84
N LEU A 474 20.98 -25.19 -4.28
CA LEU A 474 20.82 -24.80 -5.67
C LEU A 474 21.57 -23.51 -6.03
N ARG A 475 22.55 -23.09 -5.25
CA ARG A 475 23.29 -21.83 -5.44
C ARG A 475 23.85 -21.64 -6.85
N ARG A 476 24.28 -22.74 -7.49
CA ARG A 476 24.80 -22.75 -8.89
C ARG A 476 23.72 -22.35 -9.90
N TRP A 477 22.41 -22.51 -9.58
CA TRP A 477 21.28 -22.20 -10.42
C TRP A 477 20.70 -20.80 -10.14
N GLU A 478 21.22 -20.12 -9.13
CA GLU A 478 20.74 -18.81 -8.70
C GLU A 478 20.69 -17.77 -9.85
N PRO A 479 21.72 -17.63 -10.73
CA PRO A 479 21.66 -16.68 -11.85
C PRO A 479 20.54 -16.99 -12.85
N TYR A 480 20.30 -18.28 -13.13
CA TYR A 480 19.22 -18.71 -14.03
C TYR A 480 17.84 -18.45 -13.42
N LEU A 481 17.70 -18.63 -12.10
CA LEU A 481 16.47 -18.29 -11.41
C LEU A 481 16.18 -16.79 -11.55
N TYR A 482 17.13 -15.91 -11.24
CA TYR A 482 16.92 -14.46 -11.37
C TYR A 482 16.68 -14.05 -12.82
N GLY A 483 17.35 -14.68 -13.79
CA GLY A 483 17.08 -14.49 -15.22
C GLY A 483 15.65 -14.88 -15.59
N GLY A 484 15.16 -16.02 -15.09
CA GLY A 484 13.77 -16.46 -15.26
C GLY A 484 12.75 -15.51 -14.62
N LEU A 485 13.01 -15.03 -13.39
CA LEU A 485 12.15 -14.05 -12.74
C LEU A 485 12.08 -12.73 -13.53
N ALA A 486 13.21 -12.26 -14.06
CA ALA A 486 13.26 -11.05 -14.90
C ALA A 486 12.49 -11.25 -16.21
N ALA A 487 12.63 -12.41 -16.87
CA ALA A 487 11.89 -12.74 -18.07
C ALA A 487 10.38 -12.80 -17.83
N LEU A 488 9.92 -13.46 -16.77
CA LEU A 488 8.51 -13.51 -16.40
C LEU A 488 7.94 -12.11 -16.07
N ALA A 489 8.70 -11.30 -15.32
CA ALA A 489 8.30 -9.94 -15.00
C ALA A 489 8.17 -9.05 -16.23
N HIS A 490 8.91 -9.34 -17.31
CA HIS A 490 8.87 -8.56 -18.55
C HIS A 490 7.82 -9.08 -19.55
N LEU A 491 7.74 -10.39 -19.73
CA LEU A 491 6.89 -11.01 -20.76
C LEU A 491 5.43 -11.16 -20.33
N GLU A 492 5.21 -11.40 -19.04
CA GLU A 492 3.90 -11.70 -18.44
C GLU A 492 3.52 -10.64 -17.38
N ALA A 493 3.97 -9.39 -17.58
CA ALA A 493 3.55 -8.29 -16.73
C ALA A 493 2.03 -8.10 -16.84
N GLY A 494 1.34 -8.10 -15.70
CA GLY A 494 -0.08 -7.74 -15.66
C GLY A 494 -0.30 -6.26 -15.99
N PRO A 495 -1.55 -5.83 -16.23
CA PRO A 495 -1.90 -4.44 -16.46
C PRO A 495 -1.33 -3.54 -15.36
N ASP A 496 -0.82 -2.37 -15.73
CA ASP A 496 -0.22 -1.47 -14.75
C ASP A 496 -1.26 -1.05 -13.70
N SER A 497 -0.97 -1.32 -12.45
CA SER A 497 -1.84 -1.01 -11.32
C SER A 497 -1.12 -0.09 -10.33
N ALA A 498 -1.85 0.92 -9.85
CA ALA A 498 -1.34 1.79 -8.81
C ALA A 498 -0.94 0.95 -7.58
N PHE A 499 0.14 1.36 -6.92
CA PHE A 499 0.52 0.74 -5.65
C PHE A 499 -0.61 0.88 -4.63
N ILE A 500 -0.89 -0.18 -3.88
CA ILE A 500 -2.05 -0.26 -3.00
C ILE A 500 -2.12 0.92 -2.00
N TYR A 501 -0.99 1.42 -1.51
CA TYR A 501 -0.93 2.57 -0.59
C TYR A 501 -1.14 3.94 -1.25
N PHE A 502 -1.27 4.02 -2.58
CA PHE A 502 -1.70 5.25 -3.26
C PHE A 502 -3.22 5.39 -3.30
N GLN A 503 -3.94 4.34 -2.92
CA GLN A 503 -5.40 4.30 -2.93
C GLN A 503 -6.02 4.77 -1.59
N PHE A 504 -5.18 5.04 -0.57
CA PHE A 504 -5.60 5.36 0.81
C PHE A 504 -5.21 6.75 1.28
#